data_db0d42749c74b03643a03eecc1c1cde6
#
_entry.id   db0d42749c74b03643a03eecc1c1cde6
#
_cell.length_a   1.000
_cell.length_b   1.000
_cell.length_c   1.000
_cell.angle_alpha   90.00
_cell.angle_beta   90.00
_cell.angle_gamma   90.00
#
_symmetry.space_group_name_H-M   'P 1'
#
loop_
_entity.id
_entity.type
_entity.pdbx_description
1 polymer ?
#
loop_
_entity_poly.entity_id
_entity_poly.type
_entity_poly.pdbx_seq_one_letter_code
_entity_poly.pdbx_strand_id
1 'polypeptide(L)'
;WLRDAKVEADRDARMQRINAGMQQLAGANHLSIVADKDLVAEVADLTEWPVPVLCEFAADYLRLPEEVIRITLKNHQRCFITHDADGRTSNRFFAVANIDSKDPSKVAEGNARVVNARLADAAFYFDRDPQESLEARVEKLNHIVFQEGLGTVGDQVMRLRSFMLDNAAAMGAQADVAQRAAYLCKSDLTTGLVREFPELQGTMGGTYALSGGETKDVAHAIALHYQGLPKDMDTAYGTRAVAAARGIAIAEAMDKLLGYFHLGRIPTASADPYALRRAAISLIHLLGSDATHIGLQPVEMSLGELIKQSSKQWNQQRITTSISADIQKQVRDFIVERLLGLSASLNCSRTAIEAAMESSTARPLYQLLEVARLLSDFSQSETGQAVAAANKRIANILKKSDAVQAGVNPDLFGEEAERKLFDALKAAEAAMPEQAGGMLTTLAGLREPVDRFFDDVMVMAEDDAVRVNRLALLTRLRALFLKLADISRL
;
A
#
# COMPACT_ATOMS: atom_id res chain seq x y z
N TRP A 1 40.81 -26.66 -13.93
CA TRP A 1 41.08 -25.80 -15.09
C TRP A 1 40.47 -24.41 -14.93
N LEU A 2 39.16 -24.26 -14.72
CA LEU A 2 38.50 -22.93 -14.55
C LEU A 2 39.10 -22.16 -13.38
N ARG A 3 39.31 -22.79 -12.22
CA ARG A 3 39.93 -22.14 -11.04
C ARG A 3 41.38 -21.75 -11.27
N ASP A 4 42.12 -22.54 -12.03
CA ASP A 4 43.53 -22.18 -12.41
C ASP A 4 43.53 -20.97 -13.36
N ALA A 5 42.49 -20.84 -14.19
CA ALA A 5 42.25 -19.68 -15.03
C ALA A 5 41.61 -18.48 -14.30
N LYS A 6 41.44 -18.56 -12.96
CA LYS A 6 40.78 -17.53 -12.14
C LYS A 6 39.29 -17.32 -12.55
N VAL A 7 38.58 -18.44 -12.74
CA VAL A 7 37.14 -18.45 -12.99
C VAL A 7 36.44 -19.38 -11.98
N GLU A 8 35.56 -18.82 -11.15
CA GLU A 8 34.66 -19.58 -10.30
C GLU A 8 33.26 -19.62 -10.95
N ALA A 9 32.94 -20.78 -11.51
CA ALA A 9 31.70 -20.95 -12.27
C ALA A 9 30.44 -20.95 -11.37
N ASP A 10 30.59 -21.43 -10.13
CA ASP A 10 29.50 -21.53 -9.19
C ASP A 10 29.18 -20.13 -8.62
N ARG A 11 27.91 -19.69 -8.82
CA ARG A 11 27.40 -18.41 -8.35
C ARG A 11 27.44 -18.31 -6.82
N ASP A 12 27.02 -19.36 -6.13
CA ASP A 12 26.97 -19.37 -4.66
C ASP A 12 28.38 -19.36 -4.07
N ALA A 13 29.35 -20.04 -4.72
CA ALA A 13 30.74 -19.95 -4.33
C ALA A 13 31.31 -18.54 -4.53
N ARG A 14 30.91 -17.81 -5.59
CA ARG A 14 31.29 -16.39 -5.76
C ARG A 14 30.71 -15.50 -4.67
N MET A 15 29.43 -15.68 -4.33
CA MET A 15 28.77 -14.94 -3.23
C MET A 15 29.47 -15.22 -1.88
N GLN A 16 29.78 -16.48 -1.60
CA GLN A 16 30.52 -16.86 -0.39
C GLN A 16 31.92 -16.22 -0.35
N ARG A 17 32.62 -16.21 -1.48
CA ARG A 17 33.93 -15.59 -1.58
C ARG A 17 33.90 -14.08 -1.34
N ILE A 18 32.90 -13.38 -1.87
CA ILE A 18 32.67 -11.95 -1.60
C ILE A 18 32.46 -11.72 -0.10
N ASN A 19 31.51 -12.43 0.49
CA ASN A 19 31.19 -12.27 1.90
C ASN A 19 32.37 -12.60 2.82
N ALA A 20 33.02 -13.75 2.61
CA ALA A 20 34.18 -14.16 3.42
C ALA A 20 35.34 -13.17 3.33
N GLY A 21 35.68 -12.72 2.12
CA GLY A 21 36.74 -11.74 1.91
C GLY A 21 36.42 -10.38 2.56
N MET A 22 35.19 -9.88 2.40
CA MET A 22 34.81 -8.64 3.07
C MET A 22 34.84 -8.79 4.60
N GLN A 23 34.32 -9.89 5.15
CA GLN A 23 34.33 -10.15 6.60
C GLN A 23 35.75 -10.22 7.17
N GLN A 24 36.64 -10.88 6.48
CA GLN A 24 38.07 -10.96 6.88
C GLN A 24 38.70 -9.56 6.94
N LEU A 25 38.50 -8.76 5.91
CA LEU A 25 39.06 -7.40 5.85
C LEU A 25 38.39 -6.46 6.86
N ALA A 26 37.07 -6.58 7.04
CA ALA A 26 36.34 -5.79 8.02
C ALA A 26 36.81 -6.08 9.45
N GLY A 27 36.97 -7.36 9.81
CA GLY A 27 37.47 -7.75 11.14
C GLY A 27 38.88 -7.23 11.43
N ALA A 28 39.78 -7.26 10.43
CA ALA A 28 41.13 -6.73 10.56
C ALA A 28 41.17 -5.19 10.71
N ASN A 29 40.11 -4.49 10.32
CA ASN A 29 40.02 -3.03 10.32
C ASN A 29 38.98 -2.46 11.31
N HIS A 30 38.44 -3.29 12.18
CA HIS A 30 37.37 -2.91 13.16
C HIS A 30 36.17 -2.24 12.51
N LEU A 31 35.74 -2.78 11.36
CA LEU A 31 34.58 -2.31 10.61
C LEU A 31 33.44 -3.32 10.70
N SER A 32 32.20 -2.86 10.59
CA SER A 32 31.04 -3.68 10.32
C SER A 32 30.51 -3.39 8.92
N ILE A 33 30.02 -4.44 8.23
CA ILE A 33 29.50 -4.32 6.87
C ILE A 33 27.99 -4.17 6.95
N VAL A 34 27.44 -3.19 6.25
CA VAL A 34 25.98 -3.07 6.09
C VAL A 34 25.49 -4.21 5.19
N ALA A 35 24.66 -5.09 5.73
CA ALA A 35 24.19 -6.27 5.02
C ALA A 35 23.33 -5.89 3.81
N ASP A 36 23.72 -6.36 2.62
CA ASP A 36 22.99 -6.17 1.36
C ASP A 36 23.12 -7.42 0.47
N LYS A 37 22.17 -8.35 0.66
CA LYS A 37 22.18 -9.63 -0.06
C LYS A 37 21.98 -9.46 -1.57
N ASP A 38 21.18 -8.47 -1.97
CA ASP A 38 20.88 -8.21 -3.37
C ASP A 38 22.11 -7.65 -4.08
N LEU A 39 22.86 -6.74 -3.43
CA LEU A 39 24.11 -6.23 -3.95
C LEU A 39 25.18 -7.33 -4.05
N VAL A 40 25.29 -8.22 -3.07
CA VAL A 40 26.20 -9.37 -3.15
C VAL A 40 25.84 -10.27 -4.34
N ALA A 41 24.56 -10.52 -4.57
CA ALA A 41 24.10 -11.31 -5.70
C ALA A 41 24.41 -10.62 -7.04
N GLU A 42 24.12 -9.32 -7.16
CA GLU A 42 24.42 -8.51 -8.34
C GLU A 42 25.93 -8.52 -8.66
N VAL A 43 26.78 -8.28 -7.66
CA VAL A 43 28.25 -8.26 -7.84
C VAL A 43 28.78 -9.64 -8.19
N ALA A 44 28.22 -10.71 -7.61
CA ALA A 44 28.59 -12.09 -7.98
C ALA A 44 28.24 -12.40 -9.44
N ASP A 45 27.16 -11.81 -9.98
CA ASP A 45 26.79 -11.99 -11.40
C ASP A 45 27.68 -11.15 -12.35
N LEU A 46 28.29 -10.08 -11.86
CA LEU A 46 29.19 -9.21 -12.62
C LEU A 46 30.66 -9.68 -12.60
N THR A 47 30.99 -10.65 -11.75
CA THR A 47 32.41 -11.09 -11.55
C THR A 47 32.55 -12.59 -11.71
N GLU A 48 33.66 -13.03 -12.33
CA GLU A 48 34.04 -14.44 -12.45
C GLU A 48 34.98 -14.88 -11.33
N TRP A 49 35.81 -13.96 -10.84
CA TRP A 49 36.81 -14.18 -9.79
C TRP A 49 36.77 -13.01 -8.80
N PRO A 50 35.75 -12.92 -7.95
CA PRO A 50 35.56 -11.76 -7.07
C PRO A 50 36.67 -11.70 -6.01
N VAL A 51 37.24 -10.52 -5.87
CA VAL A 51 38.28 -10.19 -4.87
C VAL A 51 37.87 -8.88 -4.19
N PRO A 52 37.36 -8.94 -2.95
CA PRO A 52 37.05 -7.73 -2.18
C PRO A 52 38.31 -6.91 -1.90
N VAL A 53 38.19 -5.60 -2.05
CA VAL A 53 39.26 -4.63 -1.80
C VAL A 53 38.71 -3.54 -0.89
N LEU A 54 39.40 -3.26 0.21
CA LEU A 54 39.08 -2.14 1.09
C LEU A 54 39.61 -0.85 0.47
N CYS A 55 38.68 0.10 0.30
CA CYS A 55 38.93 1.41 -0.29
C CYS A 55 38.57 2.50 0.74
N GLU A 56 39.02 3.73 0.50
CA GLU A 56 38.76 4.87 1.39
C GLU A 56 38.46 6.12 0.57
N PHE A 57 37.38 6.84 0.93
CA PHE A 57 37.09 8.17 0.41
C PHE A 57 37.47 9.27 1.42
N ALA A 58 37.58 10.50 0.97
CA ALA A 58 37.96 11.62 1.83
C ALA A 58 36.91 11.79 2.98
N ALA A 59 37.41 11.84 4.22
CA ALA A 59 36.55 11.90 5.43
C ALA A 59 35.64 13.13 5.47
N ASP A 60 35.98 14.20 4.76
CA ASP A 60 35.15 15.41 4.66
C ASP A 60 33.73 15.12 4.09
N TYR A 61 33.58 14.05 3.31
CA TYR A 61 32.25 13.65 2.78
C TYR A 61 31.36 12.95 3.80
N LEU A 62 31.86 12.57 4.97
CA LEU A 62 31.04 12.04 6.07
C LEU A 62 30.02 13.05 6.63
N ARG A 63 30.14 14.33 6.26
CA ARG A 63 29.13 15.36 6.55
C ARG A 63 27.84 15.22 5.72
N LEU A 64 27.88 14.45 4.62
CA LEU A 64 26.71 14.15 3.83
C LEU A 64 25.81 13.15 4.58
N PRO A 65 24.48 13.22 4.36
CA PRO A 65 23.59 12.18 4.87
C PRO A 65 24.02 10.78 4.43
N GLU A 66 23.84 9.80 5.32
CA GLU A 66 24.22 8.40 5.04
C GLU A 66 23.61 7.87 3.75
N GLU A 67 22.34 8.23 3.48
CA GLU A 67 21.63 7.83 2.26
C GLU A 67 22.33 8.31 0.99
N VAL A 68 22.91 9.50 1.01
CA VAL A 68 23.66 10.05 -0.13
C VAL A 68 24.91 9.22 -0.36
N ILE A 69 25.65 8.92 0.71
CA ILE A 69 26.86 8.08 0.64
C ILE A 69 26.49 6.69 0.17
N ARG A 70 25.42 6.10 0.74
CA ARG A 70 24.94 4.75 0.42
C ARG A 70 24.52 4.62 -1.04
N ILE A 71 23.76 5.57 -1.57
CA ILE A 71 23.32 5.55 -2.97
C ILE A 71 24.51 5.74 -3.90
N THR A 72 25.43 6.64 -3.58
CA THR A 72 26.65 6.84 -4.36
C THR A 72 27.49 5.57 -4.45
N LEU A 73 27.71 4.90 -3.33
CA LEU A 73 28.48 3.66 -3.28
C LEU A 73 27.76 2.50 -3.94
N LYS A 74 26.50 2.25 -3.57
CA LYS A 74 25.74 1.09 -4.02
C LYS A 74 25.31 1.22 -5.48
N ASN A 75 24.52 2.26 -5.81
CA ASN A 75 23.83 2.32 -7.09
C ASN A 75 24.76 2.71 -8.24
N HIS A 76 25.75 3.55 -7.97
CA HIS A 76 26.64 4.07 -9.01
C HIS A 76 27.91 3.25 -9.16
N GLN A 77 28.42 2.62 -8.07
CA GLN A 77 29.72 1.94 -8.07
C GLN A 77 29.68 0.47 -7.64
N ARG A 78 28.52 -0.08 -7.25
CA ARG A 78 28.36 -1.44 -6.71
C ARG A 78 29.32 -1.74 -5.56
N CYS A 79 29.56 -0.74 -4.72
CA CYS A 79 30.41 -0.83 -3.54
C CYS A 79 29.56 -1.01 -2.26
N PHE A 80 30.19 -1.62 -1.25
CA PHE A 80 29.54 -1.92 0.03
C PHE A 80 29.95 -0.90 1.07
N ILE A 81 28.96 -0.33 1.74
CA ILE A 81 29.14 0.62 2.83
C ILE A 81 29.56 -0.09 4.11
N THR A 82 30.36 0.58 4.93
CA THR A 82 30.77 0.08 6.25
C THR A 82 30.46 1.09 7.34
N HIS A 83 30.32 0.57 8.56
CA HIS A 83 30.24 1.35 9.78
C HIS A 83 31.49 1.12 10.63
N ASP A 84 31.87 2.13 11.41
CA ASP A 84 32.93 2.05 12.40
C ASP A 84 32.48 1.28 13.67
N ALA A 85 33.35 1.22 14.67
CA ALA A 85 33.07 0.54 15.94
C ALA A 85 31.93 1.17 16.75
N ASP A 86 31.61 2.44 16.51
CA ASP A 86 30.51 3.17 17.15
C ASP A 86 29.18 3.02 16.38
N GLY A 87 29.17 2.28 15.27
CA GLY A 87 28.01 2.07 14.39
C GLY A 87 27.70 3.26 13.47
N ARG A 88 28.64 4.19 13.30
CA ARG A 88 28.51 5.33 12.38
C ARG A 88 29.06 4.97 11.01
N THR A 89 28.54 5.62 9.97
CA THR A 89 29.06 5.46 8.61
C THR A 89 30.54 5.75 8.58
N SER A 90 31.33 4.79 8.06
CA SER A 90 32.76 4.93 7.87
C SER A 90 33.07 5.52 6.48
N ASN A 91 34.21 6.23 6.38
CA ASN A 91 34.74 6.64 5.07
C ASN A 91 35.43 5.50 4.31
N ARG A 92 35.44 4.29 4.88
CA ARG A 92 35.95 3.08 4.22
C ARG A 92 34.80 2.30 3.62
N PHE A 93 35.06 1.65 2.50
CA PHE A 93 34.06 0.89 1.78
C PHE A 93 34.71 -0.30 1.06
N PHE A 94 33.92 -1.29 0.68
CA PHE A 94 34.44 -2.39 -0.14
C PHE A 94 34.02 -2.25 -1.59
N ALA A 95 35.00 -2.31 -2.48
CA ALA A 95 34.79 -2.62 -3.89
C ALA A 95 35.15 -4.10 -4.12
N VAL A 96 34.62 -4.69 -5.20
CA VAL A 96 34.95 -6.06 -5.59
C VAL A 96 35.59 -6.03 -6.98
N ALA A 97 36.89 -6.37 -7.03
CA ALA A 97 37.60 -6.54 -8.29
C ALA A 97 37.30 -7.91 -8.91
N ASN A 98 37.39 -8.02 -10.23
CA ASN A 98 37.28 -9.29 -10.95
C ASN A 98 38.69 -9.89 -11.26
N ILE A 99 39.67 -9.56 -10.47
CA ILE A 99 41.06 -10.01 -10.67
C ILE A 99 41.80 -10.05 -9.33
N ASP A 100 42.64 -11.01 -9.18
CA ASP A 100 43.65 -11.08 -8.11
C ASP A 100 44.85 -10.21 -8.51
N SER A 101 44.76 -8.91 -8.15
CA SER A 101 45.76 -7.91 -8.54
C SER A 101 47.07 -8.14 -7.83
N LYS A 102 48.19 -7.95 -8.56
CA LYS A 102 49.51 -7.92 -7.98
C LYS A 102 49.75 -6.72 -7.06
N ASP A 103 48.94 -5.68 -7.22
CA ASP A 103 48.96 -4.46 -6.43
C ASP A 103 47.54 -4.03 -6.08
N PRO A 104 46.97 -4.58 -5.01
CA PRO A 104 45.59 -4.23 -4.57
C PRO A 104 45.46 -2.74 -4.22
N SER A 105 46.54 -2.05 -3.84
CA SER A 105 46.47 -0.62 -3.49
C SER A 105 46.08 0.24 -4.69
N LYS A 106 46.55 -0.08 -5.89
CA LYS A 106 46.14 0.62 -7.12
C LYS A 106 44.69 0.42 -7.48
N VAL A 107 44.13 -0.78 -7.18
CA VAL A 107 42.71 -1.04 -7.36
C VAL A 107 41.89 -0.20 -6.36
N ALA A 108 42.34 -0.13 -5.10
CA ALA A 108 41.72 0.70 -4.08
C ALA A 108 41.75 2.19 -4.44
N GLU A 109 42.92 2.71 -4.86
CA GLU A 109 43.04 4.11 -5.30
C GLU A 109 42.18 4.44 -6.52
N GLY A 110 42.05 3.52 -7.48
CA GLY A 110 41.20 3.67 -8.64
C GLY A 110 39.73 3.80 -8.26
N ASN A 111 39.23 2.90 -7.41
CA ASN A 111 37.86 2.96 -6.92
C ASN A 111 37.62 4.20 -6.04
N ALA A 112 38.52 4.51 -5.13
CA ALA A 112 38.46 5.70 -4.29
C ALA A 112 38.36 6.99 -5.11
N ARG A 113 39.13 7.10 -6.22
CA ARG A 113 39.10 8.27 -7.12
C ARG A 113 37.70 8.48 -7.71
N VAL A 114 37.06 7.42 -8.20
CA VAL A 114 35.72 7.51 -8.80
C VAL A 114 34.67 7.86 -7.74
N VAL A 115 34.72 7.22 -6.57
CA VAL A 115 33.81 7.51 -5.46
C VAL A 115 33.98 8.96 -4.97
N ASN A 116 35.24 9.43 -4.79
CA ASN A 116 35.48 10.82 -4.40
C ASN A 116 34.93 11.84 -5.40
N ALA A 117 35.03 11.57 -6.71
CA ALA A 117 34.49 12.45 -7.74
C ALA A 117 32.95 12.53 -7.62
N ARG A 118 32.26 11.40 -7.44
CA ARG A 118 30.81 11.35 -7.26
C ARG A 118 30.35 11.99 -5.96
N LEU A 119 31.08 11.77 -4.86
CA LEU A 119 30.78 12.44 -3.59
C LEU A 119 31.05 13.94 -3.64
N ALA A 120 32.02 14.40 -4.44
CA ALA A 120 32.24 15.81 -4.68
C ALA A 120 31.03 16.48 -5.39
N ASP A 121 30.48 15.82 -6.42
CA ASP A 121 29.28 16.28 -7.11
C ASP A 121 28.10 16.35 -6.12
N ALA A 122 27.90 15.30 -5.32
CA ALA A 122 26.84 15.29 -4.29
C ALA A 122 27.02 16.39 -3.26
N ALA A 123 28.24 16.59 -2.74
CA ALA A 123 28.57 17.62 -1.77
C ALA A 123 28.32 19.04 -2.32
N PHE A 124 28.68 19.28 -3.58
CA PHE A 124 28.43 20.56 -4.23
C PHE A 124 26.95 20.92 -4.24
N TYR A 125 26.08 19.99 -4.63
CA TYR A 125 24.64 20.23 -4.62
C TYR A 125 24.07 20.28 -3.21
N PHE A 126 24.54 19.41 -2.30
CA PHE A 126 24.08 19.42 -0.91
C PHE A 126 24.32 20.76 -0.21
N ASP A 127 25.45 21.42 -0.50
CA ASP A 127 25.78 22.75 0.06
C ASP A 127 24.99 23.88 -0.61
N ARG A 128 24.67 23.72 -1.89
CA ARG A 128 24.02 24.77 -2.69
C ARG A 128 22.50 24.75 -2.56
N ASP A 129 21.88 23.57 -2.55
CA ASP A 129 20.43 23.44 -2.59
C ASP A 129 19.70 24.13 -1.43
N PRO A 130 20.22 24.15 -0.17
CA PRO A 130 19.57 24.83 0.95
C PRO A 130 19.56 26.37 0.86
N GLN A 131 20.26 26.96 -0.11
CA GLN A 131 20.22 28.42 -0.33
C GLN A 131 18.84 28.90 -0.80
N GLU A 132 18.01 27.98 -1.29
CA GLU A 132 16.62 28.24 -1.67
C GLU A 132 15.70 27.30 -0.92
N SER A 133 14.69 27.86 -0.22
CA SER A 133 13.77 27.06 0.58
C SER A 133 12.91 26.12 -0.29
N LEU A 134 12.45 24.99 0.27
CA LEU A 134 11.54 24.08 -0.42
C LEU A 134 10.25 24.78 -0.85
N GLU A 135 9.76 25.73 -0.06
CA GLU A 135 8.56 26.51 -0.39
C GLU A 135 8.75 27.36 -1.66
N ALA A 136 9.88 28.06 -1.77
CA ALA A 136 10.21 28.84 -2.96
C ALA A 136 10.35 27.95 -4.21
N ARG A 137 10.74 26.69 -4.01
CA ARG A 137 10.87 25.69 -5.10
C ARG A 137 9.55 25.15 -5.60
N VAL A 138 8.45 25.25 -4.84
CA VAL A 138 7.12 24.76 -5.27
C VAL A 138 6.70 25.40 -6.61
N GLU A 139 6.96 26.70 -6.78
CA GLU A 139 6.61 27.39 -8.02
C GLU A 139 7.31 26.79 -9.25
N LYS A 140 8.55 26.30 -9.09
CA LYS A 140 9.32 25.67 -10.17
C LYS A 140 8.70 24.35 -10.65
N LEU A 141 7.89 23.69 -9.83
CA LEU A 141 7.18 22.46 -10.21
C LEU A 141 6.17 22.70 -11.34
N ASN A 142 5.73 23.93 -11.55
CA ASN A 142 4.86 24.31 -12.67
C ASN A 142 5.56 24.22 -14.04
N HIS A 143 6.89 24.08 -14.06
CA HIS A 143 7.68 23.87 -15.27
C HIS A 143 8.05 22.40 -15.52
N ILE A 144 7.67 21.49 -14.60
CA ILE A 144 7.88 20.06 -14.74
C ILE A 144 6.57 19.43 -15.19
N VAL A 145 6.53 18.89 -16.40
CA VAL A 145 5.36 18.17 -16.91
C VAL A 145 5.16 16.90 -16.11
N PHE A 146 3.97 16.74 -15.49
CA PHE A 146 3.60 15.49 -14.82
C PHE A 146 3.32 14.40 -15.88
N GLN A 147 2.42 14.72 -16.80
CA GLN A 147 2.10 13.92 -17.96
C GLN A 147 1.41 14.83 -18.96
N GLU A 148 1.70 14.68 -20.25
CA GLU A 148 0.97 15.38 -21.30
C GLU A 148 -0.54 15.12 -21.20
N GLY A 149 -1.32 16.19 -21.13
CA GLY A 149 -2.77 16.13 -20.88
C GLY A 149 -3.20 16.08 -19.43
N LEU A 150 -2.28 15.96 -18.45
CA LEU A 150 -2.60 15.93 -17.02
C LEU A 150 -2.00 17.11 -16.22
N GLY A 151 -1.36 18.05 -16.92
CA GLY A 151 -0.74 19.22 -16.29
C GLY A 151 0.67 18.98 -15.78
N THR A 152 1.08 19.78 -14.82
CA THR A 152 2.42 19.83 -14.25
C THR A 152 2.49 19.09 -12.90
N VAL A 153 3.71 18.88 -12.40
CA VAL A 153 3.92 18.38 -11.03
C VAL A 153 3.42 19.40 -10.00
N GLY A 154 3.48 20.70 -10.30
CA GLY A 154 2.86 21.74 -9.48
C GLY A 154 1.35 21.56 -9.35
N ASP A 155 0.66 21.27 -10.45
CA ASP A 155 -0.77 20.97 -10.44
C ASP A 155 -1.08 19.71 -9.60
N GLN A 156 -0.27 18.67 -9.73
CA GLN A 156 -0.38 17.47 -8.89
C GLN A 156 -0.25 17.81 -7.40
N VAL A 157 0.79 18.54 -7.02
CA VAL A 157 1.00 18.99 -5.63
C VAL A 157 -0.21 19.74 -5.09
N MET A 158 -0.81 20.61 -5.89
CA MET A 158 -2.01 21.34 -5.46
C MET A 158 -3.21 20.41 -5.26
N ARG A 159 -3.38 19.36 -6.08
CA ARG A 159 -4.42 18.33 -5.87
C ARG A 159 -4.16 17.52 -4.59
N LEU A 160 -2.91 17.08 -4.34
CA LEU A 160 -2.54 16.36 -3.13
C LEU A 160 -2.78 17.20 -1.87
N ARG A 161 -2.35 18.47 -1.89
CA ARG A 161 -2.58 19.42 -0.79
C ARG A 161 -4.06 19.60 -0.51
N SER A 162 -4.86 19.83 -1.55
CA SER A 162 -6.30 20.06 -1.43
C SER A 162 -7.01 18.81 -0.92
N PHE A 163 -6.61 17.62 -1.39
CA PHE A 163 -7.12 16.35 -0.88
C PHE A 163 -6.83 16.19 0.62
N MET A 164 -5.59 16.47 1.05
CA MET A 164 -5.21 16.34 2.46
C MET A 164 -5.89 17.40 3.34
N LEU A 165 -6.14 18.60 2.82
CA LEU A 165 -6.91 19.63 3.52
C LEU A 165 -8.34 19.15 3.84
N ASP A 166 -9.00 18.54 2.85
CA ASP A 166 -10.39 18.08 2.98
C ASP A 166 -10.52 16.77 3.77
N ASN A 167 -9.48 15.90 3.76
CA ASN A 167 -9.63 14.50 4.16
C ASN A 167 -8.60 14.01 5.21
N ALA A 168 -7.76 14.88 5.78
CA ALA A 168 -6.69 14.45 6.70
C ALA A 168 -7.23 13.60 7.87
N ALA A 169 -8.34 14.00 8.49
CA ALA A 169 -8.96 13.26 9.59
C ALA A 169 -9.36 11.83 9.18
N ALA A 170 -9.99 11.67 8.01
CA ALA A 170 -10.37 10.35 7.49
C ALA A 170 -9.13 9.47 7.13
N MET A 171 -7.98 10.10 6.87
CA MET A 171 -6.69 9.41 6.67
C MET A 171 -5.99 9.09 8.01
N GLY A 172 -6.58 9.48 9.16
CA GLY A 172 -5.96 9.36 10.48
C GLY A 172 -4.77 10.30 10.68
N ALA A 173 -4.68 11.38 9.90
CA ALA A 173 -3.58 12.33 9.90
C ALA A 173 -3.99 13.69 10.52
N GLN A 174 -3.01 14.41 11.08
CA GLN A 174 -3.21 15.80 11.52
C GLN A 174 -3.17 16.72 10.30
N ALA A 175 -4.17 17.60 10.19
CA ALA A 175 -4.40 18.42 9.00
C ALA A 175 -3.24 19.38 8.68
N ASP A 176 -2.65 20.01 9.68
CA ASP A 176 -1.52 20.94 9.55
C ASP A 176 -0.27 20.24 9.01
N VAL A 177 0.10 19.10 9.60
CA VAL A 177 1.25 18.30 9.16
C VAL A 177 0.99 17.75 7.75
N ALA A 178 -0.18 17.16 7.53
CA ALA A 178 -0.51 16.50 6.28
C ALA A 178 -0.60 17.47 5.09
N GLN A 179 -1.23 18.63 5.29
CA GLN A 179 -1.33 19.67 4.29
C GLN A 179 0.03 20.27 3.94
N ARG A 180 0.85 20.58 4.97
CA ARG A 180 2.18 21.16 4.77
C ARG A 180 3.11 20.19 4.07
N ALA A 181 3.14 18.94 4.50
CA ALA A 181 3.93 17.91 3.86
C ALA A 181 3.49 17.66 2.40
N ALA A 182 2.18 17.57 2.12
CA ALA A 182 1.67 17.44 0.76
C ALA A 182 2.05 18.61 -0.15
N TYR A 183 2.11 19.82 0.38
CA TYR A 183 2.52 21.01 -0.38
C TYR A 183 4.00 20.97 -0.76
N LEU A 184 4.87 20.42 0.11
CA LEU A 184 6.31 20.44 -0.07
C LEU A 184 6.88 19.14 -0.66
N CYS A 185 6.10 18.05 -0.69
CA CYS A 185 6.61 16.68 -0.91
C CYS A 185 7.29 16.41 -2.26
N LYS A 186 7.13 17.28 -3.25
CA LYS A 186 7.76 17.17 -4.58
C LYS A 186 8.78 18.28 -4.86
N SER A 187 8.99 19.22 -3.93
CA SER A 187 9.85 20.38 -4.15
C SER A 187 11.32 20.00 -4.38
N ASP A 188 11.76 18.89 -3.80
CA ASP A 188 13.10 18.34 -3.96
C ASP A 188 13.43 17.89 -5.39
N LEU A 189 12.44 17.60 -6.23
CA LEU A 189 12.63 17.31 -7.66
C LEU A 189 13.28 18.47 -8.42
N THR A 190 13.25 19.68 -7.87
CA THR A 190 13.87 20.87 -8.44
C THR A 190 15.27 21.14 -7.90
N THR A 191 15.75 20.36 -6.94
CA THR A 191 17.09 20.48 -6.35
C THR A 191 18.14 19.88 -7.27
N GLY A 192 19.39 20.38 -7.17
CA GLY A 192 20.51 19.87 -7.95
C GLY A 192 20.83 18.43 -7.56
N LEU A 193 20.78 18.13 -6.26
CA LEU A 193 21.11 16.80 -5.74
C LEU A 193 20.12 15.72 -6.23
N VAL A 194 18.81 15.97 -6.18
CA VAL A 194 17.80 14.97 -6.64
C VAL A 194 17.81 14.85 -8.17
N ARG A 195 18.18 15.90 -8.91
CA ARG A 195 18.34 15.80 -10.37
C ARG A 195 19.53 14.94 -10.78
N GLU A 196 20.64 14.98 -10.01
CA GLU A 196 21.82 14.14 -10.22
C GLU A 196 21.62 12.71 -9.67
N PHE A 197 20.89 12.58 -8.55
CA PHE A 197 20.61 11.32 -7.85
C PHE A 197 19.09 11.16 -7.63
N PRO A 198 18.32 10.73 -8.66
CA PRO A 198 16.87 10.65 -8.59
C PRO A 198 16.32 9.72 -7.48
N GLU A 199 17.12 8.74 -7.07
CA GLU A 199 16.76 7.80 -6.00
C GLU A 199 16.68 8.46 -4.62
N LEU A 200 17.24 9.68 -4.48
CA LEU A 200 17.18 10.48 -3.25
C LEU A 200 15.88 11.28 -3.11
N GLN A 201 14.97 11.22 -4.09
CA GLN A 201 13.69 11.93 -4.00
C GLN A 201 12.92 11.51 -2.74
N GLY A 202 12.28 12.47 -2.09
CA GLY A 202 11.62 12.32 -0.80
C GLY A 202 12.61 12.37 0.37
N THR A 203 13.65 11.54 0.39
CA THR A 203 14.67 11.54 1.45
C THR A 203 15.35 12.90 1.57
N MET A 204 15.80 13.47 0.45
CA MET A 204 16.40 14.80 0.46
C MET A 204 15.37 15.91 0.69
N GLY A 205 14.12 15.70 0.22
CA GLY A 205 13.00 16.57 0.57
C GLY A 205 12.83 16.71 2.08
N GLY A 206 12.83 15.58 2.81
CA GLY A 206 12.78 15.56 4.27
C GLY A 206 13.99 16.23 4.92
N THR A 207 15.20 15.93 4.44
CA THR A 207 16.45 16.52 4.95
C THR A 207 16.45 18.06 4.78
N TYR A 208 16.08 18.54 3.61
CA TYR A 208 16.02 19.99 3.34
C TYR A 208 14.85 20.67 4.05
N ALA A 209 13.71 19.96 4.25
CA ALA A 209 12.63 20.47 5.07
C ALA A 209 13.08 20.73 6.51
N LEU A 210 13.76 19.74 7.11
CA LEU A 210 14.26 19.85 8.49
C LEU A 210 15.28 20.99 8.63
N SER A 211 16.25 21.08 7.73
CA SER A 211 17.26 22.15 7.72
C SER A 211 16.66 23.52 7.42
N GLY A 212 15.56 23.57 6.69
CA GLY A 212 14.79 24.78 6.37
C GLY A 212 13.84 25.24 7.48
N GLY A 213 13.80 24.53 8.64
CA GLY A 213 13.00 24.91 9.81
C GLY A 213 11.59 24.33 9.85
N GLU A 214 11.25 23.39 8.97
CA GLU A 214 10.00 22.63 9.08
C GLU A 214 10.02 21.72 10.33
N THR A 215 8.85 21.38 10.83
CA THR A 215 8.75 20.44 11.96
C THR A 215 9.25 19.05 11.56
N LYS A 216 9.72 18.28 12.55
CA LYS A 216 10.15 16.88 12.32
C LYS A 216 9.04 16.04 11.66
N ASP A 217 7.78 16.25 12.09
CA ASP A 217 6.65 15.50 11.54
C ASP A 217 6.45 15.81 10.05
N VAL A 218 6.57 17.06 9.62
CA VAL A 218 6.48 17.46 8.20
C VAL A 218 7.67 16.90 7.41
N ALA A 219 8.89 17.05 7.92
CA ALA A 219 10.10 16.55 7.26
C ALA A 219 10.08 15.03 7.07
N HIS A 220 9.71 14.30 8.10
CA HIS A 220 9.59 12.84 8.04
C HIS A 220 8.45 12.39 7.11
N ALA A 221 7.31 13.09 7.11
CA ALA A 221 6.22 12.79 6.17
C ALA A 221 6.67 12.95 4.70
N ILE A 222 7.44 13.99 4.40
CA ILE A 222 8.04 14.20 3.08
C ILE A 222 9.00 13.07 2.74
N ALA A 223 9.87 12.65 3.66
CA ALA A 223 10.82 11.56 3.41
C ALA A 223 10.12 10.21 3.15
N LEU A 224 9.03 9.93 3.84
CA LEU A 224 8.39 8.62 3.86
C LEU A 224 7.36 8.38 2.76
N HIS A 225 6.76 9.42 2.17
CA HIS A 225 5.60 9.26 1.28
C HIS A 225 5.86 8.39 0.03
N TYR A 226 7.12 8.23 -0.40
CA TYR A 226 7.51 7.30 -1.48
C TYR A 226 7.77 5.87 -1.01
N GLN A 227 8.01 5.66 0.29
CA GLN A 227 8.52 4.37 0.80
C GLN A 227 7.41 3.39 1.19
N GLY A 228 6.16 3.85 1.23
CA GLY A 228 5.05 3.09 1.79
C GLY A 228 5.09 3.04 3.33
N LEU A 229 4.29 2.13 3.93
CA LEU A 229 4.36 1.95 5.38
C LEU A 229 5.61 1.14 5.74
N PRO A 230 6.46 1.63 6.64
CA PRO A 230 7.58 0.86 7.17
C PRO A 230 7.06 -0.43 7.80
N LYS A 231 7.73 -1.56 7.54
CA LYS A 231 7.36 -2.86 8.13
C LYS A 231 7.55 -2.89 9.64
N ASP A 232 8.63 -2.29 10.08
CA ASP A 232 8.96 -2.06 11.48
C ASP A 232 8.91 -0.55 11.69
N MET A 233 7.78 -0.05 12.16
CA MET A 233 7.69 1.35 12.55
C MET A 233 8.57 1.56 13.77
N ASP A 234 9.83 1.77 13.48
CA ASP A 234 10.74 2.30 14.47
C ASP A 234 10.19 3.66 14.94
N THR A 235 10.25 3.84 16.24
CA THR A 235 9.90 5.07 16.95
C THR A 235 10.60 6.33 16.40
N ALA A 236 11.51 6.16 15.44
CA ALA A 236 12.29 7.21 14.80
C ALA A 236 11.47 8.28 14.08
N TYR A 237 10.34 7.89 13.46
CA TYR A 237 9.58 8.84 12.60
C TYR A 237 8.36 9.47 13.26
N GLY A 238 7.79 8.84 14.29
CA GLY A 238 6.56 9.29 14.95
C GLY A 238 5.28 9.05 14.15
N THR A 239 4.18 8.74 14.86
CA THR A 239 2.89 8.35 14.26
C THR A 239 2.27 9.45 13.40
N ARG A 240 2.48 10.75 13.74
CA ARG A 240 1.95 11.88 12.98
C ARG A 240 2.54 11.96 11.58
N ALA A 241 3.86 11.83 11.48
CA ALA A 241 4.58 11.83 10.21
C ALA A 241 4.14 10.67 9.32
N VAL A 242 4.05 9.46 9.89
CA VAL A 242 3.66 8.26 9.14
C VAL A 242 2.22 8.32 8.67
N ALA A 243 1.30 8.82 9.50
CA ALA A 243 -0.09 9.02 9.10
C ALA A 243 -0.21 10.03 7.94
N ALA A 244 0.52 11.14 7.99
CA ALA A 244 0.56 12.14 6.92
C ALA A 244 1.17 11.56 5.64
N ALA A 245 2.31 10.86 5.73
CA ALA A 245 2.95 10.18 4.60
C ALA A 245 2.03 9.17 3.93
N ARG A 246 1.33 8.33 4.72
CA ARG A 246 0.33 7.38 4.25
C ARG A 246 -0.79 8.07 3.48
N GLY A 247 -1.35 9.15 4.04
CA GLY A 247 -2.41 9.92 3.39
C GLY A 247 -1.96 10.52 2.05
N ILE A 248 -0.75 11.07 1.99
CA ILE A 248 -0.15 11.61 0.76
C ILE A 248 0.04 10.49 -0.28
N ALA A 249 0.57 9.33 0.12
CA ALA A 249 0.77 8.20 -0.77
C ALA A 249 -0.55 7.64 -1.34
N ILE A 250 -1.62 7.60 -0.52
CA ILE A 250 -2.97 7.24 -0.95
C ILE A 250 -3.49 8.25 -1.98
N ALA A 251 -3.38 9.55 -1.67
CA ALA A 251 -3.81 10.62 -2.57
C ALA A 251 -3.07 10.57 -3.91
N GLU A 252 -1.75 10.36 -3.88
CA GLU A 252 -0.91 10.26 -5.08
C GLU A 252 -1.26 9.04 -5.94
N ALA A 253 -1.47 7.88 -5.32
CA ALA A 253 -1.87 6.67 -6.04
C ALA A 253 -3.22 6.87 -6.74
N MET A 254 -4.19 7.49 -6.07
CA MET A 254 -5.49 7.81 -6.67
C MET A 254 -5.40 8.86 -7.75
N ASP A 255 -4.62 9.92 -7.54
CA ASP A 255 -4.37 10.97 -8.54
C ASP A 255 -3.83 10.36 -9.84
N LYS A 256 -2.83 9.49 -9.71
CA LYS A 256 -2.22 8.78 -10.82
C LYS A 256 -3.23 7.87 -11.53
N LEU A 257 -3.99 7.05 -10.81
CA LEU A 257 -4.97 6.15 -11.41
C LEU A 257 -6.04 6.93 -12.18
N LEU A 258 -6.65 7.93 -11.56
CA LEU A 258 -7.69 8.74 -12.20
C LEU A 258 -7.17 9.47 -13.44
N GLY A 259 -6.00 10.09 -13.35
CA GLY A 259 -5.41 10.83 -14.47
C GLY A 259 -5.09 9.94 -15.67
N TYR A 260 -4.42 8.82 -15.46
CA TYR A 260 -4.06 7.93 -16.58
C TYR A 260 -5.26 7.21 -17.19
N PHE A 261 -6.26 6.83 -16.39
CA PHE A 261 -7.53 6.29 -16.90
C PHE A 261 -8.30 7.33 -17.69
N HIS A 262 -8.29 8.59 -17.25
CA HIS A 262 -8.88 9.70 -18.01
C HIS A 262 -8.26 9.86 -19.40
N LEU A 263 -6.95 9.64 -19.54
CA LEU A 263 -6.25 9.64 -20.84
C LEU A 263 -6.44 8.35 -21.65
N GLY A 264 -7.23 7.38 -21.15
CA GLY A 264 -7.38 6.07 -21.78
C GLY A 264 -6.12 5.18 -21.72
N ARG A 265 -5.14 5.53 -20.89
CA ARG A 265 -3.87 4.78 -20.75
C ARG A 265 -4.00 3.64 -19.74
N ILE A 266 -4.89 2.71 -20.04
CA ILE A 266 -5.22 1.57 -19.16
C ILE A 266 -4.19 0.44 -19.39
N PRO A 267 -3.63 -0.18 -18.33
CA PRO A 267 -2.70 -1.29 -18.47
C PRO A 267 -3.32 -2.49 -19.20
N THR A 268 -2.57 -3.08 -20.11
CA THR A 268 -2.95 -4.34 -20.79
C THR A 268 -2.34 -5.54 -20.08
N ALA A 269 -2.74 -6.77 -20.42
CA ALA A 269 -2.20 -7.98 -19.77
C ALA A 269 -0.65 -8.03 -19.77
N SER A 270 -0.01 -7.55 -20.85
CA SER A 270 1.45 -7.62 -21.07
C SER A 270 2.20 -6.31 -20.76
N ALA A 271 1.53 -5.16 -20.67
CA ALA A 271 2.19 -3.86 -20.53
C ALA A 271 1.56 -2.97 -19.45
N ASP A 272 2.43 -2.37 -18.65
CA ASP A 272 2.08 -1.37 -17.63
C ASP A 272 3.20 -0.32 -17.51
N PRO A 273 3.41 0.50 -18.55
CA PRO A 273 4.54 1.45 -18.61
C PRO A 273 4.46 2.53 -17.53
N TYR A 274 3.27 2.75 -16.99
CA TYR A 274 3.02 3.76 -15.95
C TYR A 274 2.93 3.17 -14.53
N ALA A 275 3.18 1.86 -14.37
CA ALA A 275 3.12 1.17 -13.07
C ALA A 275 1.78 1.36 -12.32
N LEU A 276 0.65 1.37 -13.05
CA LEU A 276 -0.68 1.55 -12.46
C LEU A 276 -1.12 0.35 -11.63
N ARG A 277 -0.69 -0.88 -12.00
CA ARG A 277 -0.93 -2.07 -11.17
C ARG A 277 -0.23 -1.94 -9.82
N ARG A 278 1.02 -1.49 -9.83
CA ARG A 278 1.78 -1.25 -8.59
C ARG A 278 1.11 -0.19 -7.74
N ALA A 279 0.64 0.91 -8.36
CA ALA A 279 -0.09 1.96 -7.65
C ALA A 279 -1.37 1.42 -7.00
N ALA A 280 -2.17 0.59 -7.70
CA ALA A 280 -3.37 -0.02 -7.16
C ALA A 280 -3.07 -1.01 -6.03
N ILE A 281 -2.03 -1.84 -6.15
CA ILE A 281 -1.59 -2.78 -5.11
C ILE A 281 -1.11 -2.02 -3.87
N SER A 282 -0.27 -1.00 -4.05
CA SER A 282 0.18 -0.14 -2.94
C SER A 282 -1.00 0.52 -2.22
N LEU A 283 -1.96 1.06 -2.99
CA LEU A 283 -3.18 1.64 -2.45
C LEU A 283 -3.98 0.64 -1.60
N ILE A 284 -4.16 -0.60 -2.08
CA ILE A 284 -4.85 -1.66 -1.33
C ILE A 284 -4.15 -1.94 0.00
N HIS A 285 -2.82 -2.05 0.00
CA HIS A 285 -2.06 -2.27 1.23
C HIS A 285 -2.16 -1.09 2.20
N LEU A 286 -2.11 0.16 1.70
CA LEU A 286 -2.22 1.35 2.54
C LEU A 286 -3.61 1.50 3.18
N LEU A 287 -4.68 1.20 2.42
CA LEU A 287 -6.07 1.27 2.89
C LEU A 287 -6.48 0.07 3.75
N GLY A 288 -5.94 -1.11 3.46
CA GLY A 288 -6.26 -2.36 4.15
C GLY A 288 -5.42 -2.63 5.39
N SER A 289 -4.44 -1.78 5.69
CA SER A 289 -3.57 -1.95 6.85
C SER A 289 -4.30 -1.61 8.13
N ASP A 290 -4.42 -2.61 9.01
CA ASP A 290 -4.69 -2.39 10.42
C ASP A 290 -3.36 -2.10 11.14
N ALA A 291 -2.99 -0.84 11.18
CA ALA A 291 -1.75 -0.37 11.79
C ALA A 291 -1.97 0.16 13.22
N THR A 292 -3.06 -0.22 13.88
CA THR A 292 -3.39 0.19 15.25
C THR A 292 -2.35 -0.30 16.25
N HIS A 293 -1.74 -1.46 16.00
CA HIS A 293 -0.65 -2.02 16.84
C HIS A 293 0.60 -1.12 16.89
N ILE A 294 0.79 -0.22 15.91
CA ILE A 294 1.85 0.78 15.88
C ILE A 294 1.32 2.20 16.19
N GLY A 295 0.11 2.31 16.72
CA GLY A 295 -0.51 3.58 17.12
C GLY A 295 -1.05 4.43 15.98
N LEU A 296 -1.12 3.91 14.74
CA LEU A 296 -1.79 4.60 13.64
C LEU A 296 -3.30 4.38 13.70
N GLN A 297 -4.04 5.47 13.52
CA GLN A 297 -5.49 5.36 13.28
C GLN A 297 -5.73 4.72 11.90
N PRO A 298 -6.74 3.85 11.74
CA PRO A 298 -7.08 3.30 10.45
C PRO A 298 -7.57 4.40 9.49
N VAL A 299 -7.63 4.07 8.20
CA VAL A 299 -8.19 4.97 7.18
C VAL A 299 -9.71 4.80 7.16
N GLU A 300 -10.44 5.77 7.69
CA GLU A 300 -11.90 5.78 7.81
C GLU A 300 -12.58 6.30 6.54
N MET A 301 -12.18 5.76 5.38
CA MET A 301 -12.75 6.12 4.08
C MET A 301 -12.95 4.88 3.22
N SER A 302 -14.15 4.72 2.67
CA SER A 302 -14.42 3.66 1.71
C SER A 302 -13.76 3.93 0.36
N LEU A 303 -13.51 2.88 -0.43
CA LEU A 303 -12.96 3.01 -1.78
C LEU A 303 -13.81 3.93 -2.67
N GLY A 304 -15.14 3.84 -2.56
CA GLY A 304 -16.07 4.69 -3.32
C GLY A 304 -15.92 6.17 -2.96
N GLU A 305 -15.85 6.47 -1.67
CA GLU A 305 -15.68 7.85 -1.20
C GLU A 305 -14.28 8.40 -1.58
N LEU A 306 -13.23 7.58 -1.48
CA LEU A 306 -11.88 7.96 -1.90
C LEU A 306 -11.84 8.36 -3.39
N ILE A 307 -12.44 7.54 -4.27
CA ILE A 307 -12.54 7.83 -5.69
C ILE A 307 -13.28 9.15 -5.93
N LYS A 308 -14.41 9.35 -5.25
CA LYS A 308 -15.23 10.57 -5.35
C LYS A 308 -14.46 11.81 -4.90
N GLN A 309 -13.82 11.77 -3.73
CA GLN A 309 -13.05 12.91 -3.20
C GLN A 309 -11.84 13.23 -4.08
N SER A 310 -11.12 12.22 -4.56
CA SER A 310 -10.00 12.45 -5.48
C SER A 310 -10.46 13.00 -6.83
N SER A 311 -11.59 12.53 -7.37
CA SER A 311 -12.18 13.07 -8.60
C SER A 311 -12.61 14.53 -8.45
N LYS A 312 -13.09 14.93 -7.25
CA LYS A 312 -13.42 16.33 -6.93
C LYS A 312 -12.20 17.24 -7.13
N GLN A 313 -11.02 16.82 -6.69
CA GLN A 313 -9.78 17.61 -6.81
C GLN A 313 -9.41 17.83 -8.30
N TRP A 314 -9.50 16.80 -9.14
CA TRP A 314 -9.31 16.92 -10.57
C TRP A 314 -10.28 17.90 -11.22
N ASN A 315 -11.57 17.78 -10.88
CA ASN A 315 -12.62 18.59 -11.48
C ASN A 315 -12.53 20.08 -11.08
N GLN A 316 -11.96 20.39 -9.93
CA GLN A 316 -11.77 21.77 -9.47
C GLN A 316 -10.65 22.50 -10.24
N GLN A 317 -9.59 21.81 -10.64
CA GLN A 317 -8.45 22.45 -11.31
C GLN A 317 -8.72 22.80 -12.78
N ARG A 318 -9.68 22.13 -13.44
CA ARG A 318 -10.07 22.35 -14.84
C ARG A 318 -8.91 22.24 -15.86
N ILE A 319 -7.87 21.48 -15.55
CA ILE A 319 -6.74 21.23 -16.46
C ILE A 319 -7.17 20.31 -17.59
N THR A 320 -8.07 19.37 -17.28
CA THR A 320 -8.66 18.43 -18.22
C THR A 320 -10.18 18.55 -18.23
N THR A 321 -10.85 17.78 -19.06
CA THR A 321 -12.28 17.52 -18.92
C THR A 321 -12.53 16.78 -17.60
N SER A 322 -13.73 16.93 -17.01
CA SER A 322 -14.07 16.33 -15.73
C SER A 322 -13.89 14.81 -15.72
N ILE A 323 -13.41 14.27 -14.62
CA ILE A 323 -13.40 12.84 -14.36
C ILE A 323 -14.85 12.34 -14.31
N SER A 324 -15.26 11.60 -15.32
CA SER A 324 -16.63 11.10 -15.48
C SER A 324 -16.94 9.94 -14.52
N ALA A 325 -18.22 9.67 -14.31
CA ALA A 325 -18.67 8.50 -13.54
C ALA A 325 -18.18 7.17 -14.15
N ASP A 326 -18.04 7.12 -15.49
CA ASP A 326 -17.51 5.94 -16.19
C ASP A 326 -16.02 5.71 -15.86
N ILE A 327 -15.20 6.76 -15.85
CA ILE A 327 -13.80 6.67 -15.43
C ILE A 327 -13.68 6.24 -13.97
N GLN A 328 -14.52 6.81 -13.08
CA GLN A 328 -14.56 6.41 -11.67
C GLN A 328 -14.88 4.92 -11.52
N LYS A 329 -15.84 4.43 -12.29
CA LYS A 329 -16.21 3.01 -12.33
C LYS A 329 -15.05 2.15 -12.85
N GLN A 330 -14.41 2.51 -13.96
CA GLN A 330 -13.27 1.78 -14.50
C GLN A 330 -12.10 1.70 -13.49
N VAL A 331 -11.77 2.78 -12.80
CA VAL A 331 -10.73 2.81 -11.75
C VAL A 331 -11.14 1.91 -10.58
N ARG A 332 -12.41 1.97 -10.15
CA ARG A 332 -12.92 1.08 -9.10
C ARG A 332 -12.78 -0.38 -9.49
N ASP A 333 -13.28 -0.74 -10.68
CA ASP A 333 -13.24 -2.13 -11.17
C ASP A 333 -11.80 -2.63 -11.30
N PHE A 334 -10.88 -1.77 -11.75
CA PHE A 334 -9.44 -2.07 -11.82
C PHE A 334 -8.81 -2.34 -10.44
N ILE A 335 -9.14 -1.54 -9.41
CA ILE A 335 -8.64 -1.74 -8.05
C ILE A 335 -9.23 -3.03 -7.45
N VAL A 336 -10.54 -3.25 -7.63
CA VAL A 336 -11.24 -4.44 -7.14
C VAL A 336 -10.66 -5.73 -7.74
N GLU A 337 -10.36 -5.75 -9.03
CA GLU A 337 -9.74 -6.91 -9.67
C GLU A 337 -8.37 -7.25 -9.04
N ARG A 338 -7.57 -6.23 -8.67
CA ARG A 338 -6.28 -6.42 -7.96
C ARG A 338 -6.49 -6.88 -6.53
N LEU A 339 -7.49 -6.32 -5.83
CA LEU A 339 -7.85 -6.77 -4.49
C LEU A 339 -8.20 -8.27 -4.48
N LEU A 340 -9.02 -8.71 -5.43
CA LEU A 340 -9.37 -10.12 -5.59
C LEU A 340 -8.15 -11.00 -5.95
N GLY A 341 -7.22 -10.45 -6.72
CA GLY A 341 -5.94 -11.12 -7.05
C GLY A 341 -4.99 -11.28 -5.86
N LEU A 342 -5.12 -10.42 -4.86
CA LEU A 342 -4.31 -10.44 -3.63
C LEU A 342 -4.92 -11.28 -2.51
N SER A 343 -6.06 -11.95 -2.73
CA SER A 343 -6.83 -12.66 -1.71
C SER A 343 -5.97 -13.58 -0.81
N ALA A 344 -5.10 -14.39 -1.41
CA ALA A 344 -4.22 -15.30 -0.66
C ALA A 344 -3.23 -14.55 0.24
N SER A 345 -2.61 -13.47 -0.23
CA SER A 345 -1.66 -12.65 0.55
C SER A 345 -2.34 -11.83 1.65
N LEU A 346 -3.65 -11.59 1.51
CA LEU A 346 -4.48 -10.90 2.50
C LEU A 346 -5.13 -11.86 3.51
N ASN A 347 -4.83 -13.17 3.43
CA ASN A 347 -5.42 -14.23 4.24
C ASN A 347 -6.96 -14.28 4.15
N CYS A 348 -7.49 -14.12 2.93
CA CYS A 348 -8.92 -14.20 2.64
C CYS A 348 -9.17 -15.11 1.44
N SER A 349 -10.36 -15.74 1.36
CA SER A 349 -10.82 -16.34 0.11
C SER A 349 -11.37 -15.25 -0.82
N ARG A 350 -11.28 -15.49 -2.13
CA ARG A 350 -11.83 -14.58 -3.13
C ARG A 350 -13.35 -14.37 -2.93
N THR A 351 -14.07 -15.47 -2.69
CA THR A 351 -15.52 -15.44 -2.46
C THR A 351 -15.89 -14.66 -1.20
N ALA A 352 -15.08 -14.73 -0.15
CA ALA A 352 -15.30 -13.95 1.08
C ALA A 352 -15.12 -12.44 0.85
N ILE A 353 -14.12 -12.02 0.05
CA ILE A 353 -13.97 -10.62 -0.33
C ILE A 353 -15.18 -10.16 -1.16
N GLU A 354 -15.60 -10.94 -2.16
CA GLU A 354 -16.78 -10.64 -2.97
C GLU A 354 -18.05 -10.54 -2.12
N ALA A 355 -18.23 -11.45 -1.15
CA ALA A 355 -19.36 -11.41 -0.20
C ALA A 355 -19.34 -10.15 0.67
N ALA A 356 -18.17 -9.76 1.19
CA ALA A 356 -18.03 -8.57 2.04
C ALA A 356 -18.27 -7.26 1.26
N MET A 357 -17.95 -7.22 -0.03
CA MET A 357 -18.16 -6.05 -0.89
C MET A 357 -19.65 -5.77 -1.19
N GLU A 358 -20.48 -6.80 -1.16
CA GLU A 358 -21.95 -6.70 -1.44
C GLU A 358 -22.76 -6.35 -0.19
N SER A 359 -22.10 -5.93 0.90
CA SER A 359 -22.83 -5.50 2.09
C SER A 359 -23.62 -4.21 1.85
N SER A 360 -24.68 -4.00 2.63
CA SER A 360 -25.49 -2.78 2.56
C SER A 360 -24.78 -1.52 3.07
N THR A 361 -23.58 -1.66 3.66
CA THR A 361 -22.81 -0.55 4.23
C THR A 361 -21.53 -0.34 3.43
N ALA A 362 -21.25 0.92 3.06
CA ALA A 362 -19.98 1.31 2.49
C ALA A 362 -18.91 1.30 3.60
N ARG A 363 -18.07 0.27 3.62
CA ARG A 363 -17.01 0.11 4.64
C ARG A 363 -15.66 0.61 4.15
N PRO A 364 -14.82 1.15 5.06
CA PRO A 364 -13.39 1.27 4.84
C PRO A 364 -12.78 -0.11 4.48
N LEU A 365 -11.69 -0.09 3.70
CA LEU A 365 -11.12 -1.35 3.17
C LEU A 365 -10.61 -2.27 4.29
N TYR A 366 -10.04 -1.72 5.37
CA TYR A 366 -9.56 -2.54 6.50
C TYR A 366 -10.70 -3.32 7.16
N GLN A 367 -11.89 -2.69 7.36
CA GLN A 367 -13.07 -3.36 7.91
C GLN A 367 -13.64 -4.40 6.93
N LEU A 368 -13.62 -4.10 5.63
CA LEU A 368 -14.02 -5.05 4.61
C LEU A 368 -13.13 -6.31 4.67
N LEU A 369 -11.82 -6.14 4.81
CA LEU A 369 -10.88 -7.25 4.92
C LEU A 369 -11.03 -8.03 6.24
N GLU A 370 -11.36 -7.35 7.34
CA GLU A 370 -11.71 -8.02 8.60
C GLU A 370 -12.92 -8.95 8.41
N VAL A 371 -14.00 -8.44 7.83
CA VAL A 371 -15.20 -9.24 7.51
C VAL A 371 -14.82 -10.40 6.57
N ALA A 372 -14.03 -10.15 5.54
CA ALA A 372 -13.62 -11.18 4.59
C ALA A 372 -12.80 -12.31 5.25
N ARG A 373 -11.92 -12.00 6.22
CA ARG A 373 -11.19 -13.01 7.00
C ARG A 373 -12.13 -13.85 7.84
N LEU A 374 -13.04 -13.19 8.59
CA LEU A 374 -14.06 -13.90 9.39
C LEU A 374 -14.93 -14.82 8.52
N LEU A 375 -15.34 -14.37 7.34
CA LEU A 375 -16.13 -15.16 6.40
C LEU A 375 -15.32 -16.32 5.80
N SER A 376 -14.03 -16.11 5.54
CA SER A 376 -13.16 -17.18 5.03
C SER A 376 -13.04 -18.31 6.03
N ASP A 377 -12.81 -18.00 7.32
CA ASP A 377 -12.74 -19.00 8.38
C ASP A 377 -14.11 -19.66 8.60
N PHE A 378 -15.18 -18.86 8.62
CA PHE A 378 -16.55 -19.35 8.81
C PHE A 378 -16.97 -20.33 7.72
N SER A 379 -16.63 -20.07 6.47
CA SER A 379 -16.96 -20.93 5.33
C SER A 379 -16.34 -22.32 5.40
N GLN A 380 -15.29 -22.52 6.20
CA GLN A 380 -14.67 -23.82 6.42
C GLN A 380 -15.42 -24.67 7.46
N SER A 381 -16.29 -24.05 8.27
CA SER A 381 -17.07 -24.74 9.28
C SER A 381 -18.34 -25.36 8.70
N GLU A 382 -18.84 -26.46 9.32
CA GLU A 382 -20.11 -27.08 8.96
C GLU A 382 -21.27 -26.10 9.06
N THR A 383 -21.31 -25.28 10.13
CA THR A 383 -22.30 -24.24 10.30
C THR A 383 -22.25 -23.20 9.20
N GLY A 384 -21.04 -22.75 8.82
CA GLY A 384 -20.84 -21.77 7.76
C GLY A 384 -21.34 -22.28 6.40
N GLN A 385 -21.06 -23.53 6.06
CA GLN A 385 -21.51 -24.16 4.82
C GLN A 385 -23.04 -24.27 4.79
N ALA A 386 -23.68 -24.67 5.89
CA ALA A 386 -25.15 -24.76 5.99
C ALA A 386 -25.80 -23.36 5.85
N VAL A 387 -25.29 -22.35 6.55
CA VAL A 387 -25.79 -20.97 6.47
C VAL A 387 -25.60 -20.40 5.05
N ALA A 388 -24.46 -20.65 4.40
CA ALA A 388 -24.24 -20.22 3.02
C ALA A 388 -25.23 -20.87 2.04
N ALA A 389 -25.47 -22.19 2.17
CA ALA A 389 -26.42 -22.93 1.34
C ALA A 389 -27.86 -22.39 1.52
N ALA A 390 -28.29 -22.13 2.78
CA ALA A 390 -29.59 -21.56 3.08
C ALA A 390 -29.73 -20.14 2.48
N ASN A 391 -28.74 -19.27 2.63
CA ASN A 391 -28.73 -17.94 2.02
C ASN A 391 -28.77 -17.98 0.50
N LYS A 392 -28.05 -18.92 -0.13
CA LYS A 392 -28.10 -19.12 -1.58
C LYS A 392 -29.51 -19.52 -2.04
N ARG A 393 -30.19 -20.40 -1.28
CA ARG A 393 -31.58 -20.77 -1.55
C ARG A 393 -32.52 -19.57 -1.45
N ILE A 394 -32.38 -18.76 -0.39
CA ILE A 394 -33.14 -17.50 -0.21
C ILE A 394 -32.92 -16.57 -1.39
N ALA A 395 -31.66 -16.29 -1.74
CA ALA A 395 -31.32 -15.39 -2.84
C ALA A 395 -31.93 -15.86 -4.17
N ASN A 396 -31.91 -17.17 -4.46
CA ASN A 396 -32.49 -17.73 -5.67
C ASN A 396 -34.03 -17.64 -5.70
N ILE A 397 -34.69 -17.81 -4.57
CA ILE A 397 -36.16 -17.67 -4.47
C ILE A 397 -36.53 -16.21 -4.74
N LEU A 398 -35.89 -15.27 -4.03
CA LEU A 398 -36.20 -13.84 -4.15
C LEU A 398 -35.86 -13.30 -5.56
N LYS A 399 -34.83 -13.80 -6.24
CA LYS A 399 -34.49 -13.42 -7.61
C LYS A 399 -35.56 -13.80 -8.64
N LYS A 400 -36.30 -14.88 -8.38
CA LYS A 400 -37.39 -15.40 -9.27
C LYS A 400 -38.74 -14.83 -8.94
N SER A 401 -38.87 -14.06 -7.87
CA SER A 401 -40.11 -13.48 -7.41
C SER A 401 -40.13 -11.97 -7.68
N ASP A 402 -41.29 -11.40 -7.86
CA ASP A 402 -41.47 -9.95 -7.92
C ASP A 402 -41.07 -9.32 -6.58
N ALA A 403 -40.52 -8.08 -6.65
CA ALA A 403 -40.06 -7.37 -5.47
C ALA A 403 -41.23 -7.16 -4.49
N VAL A 404 -41.10 -7.77 -3.29
CA VAL A 404 -42.12 -7.65 -2.23
C VAL A 404 -41.76 -6.45 -1.35
N GLN A 405 -42.61 -5.40 -1.39
CA GLN A 405 -42.47 -4.25 -0.48
C GLN A 405 -43.37 -4.34 0.76
N ALA A 406 -44.11 -5.46 0.92
CA ALA A 406 -45.01 -5.65 2.05
C ALA A 406 -44.28 -5.97 3.34
N GLY A 407 -44.75 -5.46 4.46
CA GLY A 407 -44.32 -5.88 5.79
C GLY A 407 -44.78 -7.33 6.09
N VAL A 408 -44.04 -8.00 6.99
CA VAL A 408 -44.45 -9.34 7.47
C VAL A 408 -45.68 -9.23 8.38
N ASN A 409 -46.74 -9.94 8.05
CA ASN A 409 -47.96 -10.05 8.86
C ASN A 409 -48.02 -11.40 9.60
N PRO A 410 -47.83 -11.44 10.95
CA PRO A 410 -47.84 -12.69 11.71
C PRO A 410 -49.21 -13.42 11.71
N ASP A 411 -50.32 -12.74 11.41
CA ASP A 411 -51.63 -13.35 11.35
C ASP A 411 -51.83 -14.26 10.13
N LEU A 412 -50.97 -14.13 9.13
CA LEU A 412 -50.95 -14.98 7.93
C LEU A 412 -50.04 -16.20 8.06
N PHE A 413 -49.42 -16.44 9.23
CA PHE A 413 -48.61 -17.62 9.46
C PHE A 413 -49.48 -18.87 9.64
N GLY A 414 -49.34 -19.82 8.72
CA GLY A 414 -49.99 -21.11 8.79
C GLY A 414 -49.20 -22.18 9.56
N GLU A 415 -47.88 -22.11 9.53
CA GLU A 415 -46.96 -23.09 10.12
C GLU A 415 -46.22 -22.53 11.34
N GLU A 416 -45.94 -23.39 12.32
CA GLU A 416 -45.15 -23.02 13.51
C GLU A 416 -43.76 -22.54 13.15
N ALA A 417 -43.15 -23.11 12.12
CA ALA A 417 -41.80 -22.76 11.64
C ALA A 417 -41.74 -21.31 11.14
N GLU A 418 -42.80 -20.74 10.58
CA GLU A 418 -42.88 -19.33 10.18
C GLU A 418 -42.77 -18.40 11.38
N ARG A 419 -43.53 -18.72 12.49
CA ARG A 419 -43.49 -17.95 13.74
C ARG A 419 -42.14 -18.02 14.40
N LYS A 420 -41.55 -19.22 14.50
CA LYS A 420 -40.21 -19.41 15.09
C LYS A 420 -39.14 -18.65 14.33
N LEU A 421 -39.13 -18.68 13.00
CA LEU A 421 -38.19 -17.91 12.19
C LEU A 421 -38.40 -16.40 12.38
N PHE A 422 -39.66 -15.93 12.40
CA PHE A 422 -39.94 -14.53 12.60
C PHE A 422 -39.52 -14.02 13.98
N ASP A 423 -39.75 -14.79 15.05
CA ASP A 423 -39.35 -14.43 16.41
C ASP A 423 -37.81 -14.46 16.57
N ALA A 424 -37.15 -15.47 16.00
CA ALA A 424 -35.68 -15.53 15.98
C ALA A 424 -35.06 -14.35 15.21
N LEU A 425 -35.66 -13.97 14.07
CA LEU A 425 -35.25 -12.83 13.28
C LEU A 425 -35.38 -11.51 14.07
N LYS A 426 -36.50 -11.29 14.73
CA LYS A 426 -36.72 -10.11 15.59
C LYS A 426 -35.72 -10.04 16.74
N ALA A 427 -35.45 -11.18 17.39
CA ALA A 427 -34.48 -11.26 18.48
C ALA A 427 -33.05 -10.94 17.94
N ALA A 428 -32.69 -11.48 16.78
CA ALA A 428 -31.41 -11.19 16.14
C ALA A 428 -31.27 -9.72 15.74
N GLU A 429 -32.31 -9.10 15.19
CA GLU A 429 -32.31 -7.67 14.86
C GLU A 429 -32.14 -6.78 16.09
N ALA A 430 -32.81 -7.12 17.21
CA ALA A 430 -32.77 -6.36 18.47
C ALA A 430 -31.40 -6.51 19.18
N ALA A 431 -30.73 -7.66 19.04
CA ALA A 431 -29.50 -7.98 19.72
C ALA A 431 -28.25 -7.84 18.78
N MET A 432 -28.40 -7.27 17.59
CA MET A 432 -27.32 -7.21 16.59
C MET A 432 -26.15 -6.37 17.09
N PRO A 433 -24.97 -6.99 17.29
CA PRO A 433 -23.78 -6.25 17.72
C PRO A 433 -23.24 -5.35 16.61
N GLU A 434 -22.40 -4.36 16.98
CA GLU A 434 -21.70 -3.52 16.02
C GLU A 434 -20.47 -4.23 15.41
N GLN A 435 -19.82 -5.09 16.18
CA GLN A 435 -18.62 -5.80 15.76
C GLN A 435 -18.93 -6.95 14.79
N ALA A 436 -18.16 -7.08 13.72
CA ALA A 436 -18.38 -8.07 12.66
C ALA A 436 -18.41 -9.53 13.17
N GLY A 437 -17.54 -9.89 14.10
CA GLY A 437 -17.51 -11.24 14.70
C GLY A 437 -18.77 -11.56 15.51
N GLY A 438 -19.26 -10.57 16.26
CA GLY A 438 -20.54 -10.68 16.98
C GLY A 438 -21.74 -10.77 16.04
N MET A 439 -21.76 -9.96 14.97
CA MET A 439 -22.77 -10.05 13.92
C MET A 439 -22.81 -11.43 13.29
N LEU A 440 -21.65 -11.99 12.94
CA LEU A 440 -21.54 -13.32 12.34
C LEU A 440 -22.07 -14.41 13.29
N THR A 441 -21.75 -14.34 14.58
CA THR A 441 -22.25 -15.27 15.60
C THR A 441 -23.77 -15.20 15.72
N THR A 442 -24.36 -13.99 15.77
CA THR A 442 -25.81 -13.78 15.83
C THR A 442 -26.50 -14.33 14.58
N LEU A 443 -25.94 -14.09 13.39
CA LEU A 443 -26.47 -14.59 12.12
C LEU A 443 -26.36 -16.12 12.02
N ALA A 444 -25.28 -16.72 12.51
CA ALA A 444 -25.11 -18.18 12.56
C ALA A 444 -26.17 -18.84 13.46
N GLY A 445 -26.62 -18.17 14.50
CA GLY A 445 -27.70 -18.63 15.38
C GLY A 445 -29.06 -18.77 14.69
N LEU A 446 -29.25 -18.17 13.51
CA LEU A 446 -30.45 -18.32 12.70
C LEU A 446 -30.49 -19.62 11.87
N ARG A 447 -29.43 -20.43 11.88
CA ARG A 447 -29.34 -21.67 11.10
C ARG A 447 -30.55 -22.58 11.35
N GLU A 448 -30.78 -22.99 12.59
CA GLU A 448 -31.82 -23.96 12.93
C GLU A 448 -33.24 -23.44 12.58
N PRO A 449 -33.67 -22.21 12.92
CA PRO A 449 -34.95 -21.66 12.49
C PRO A 449 -35.09 -21.61 10.96
N VAL A 450 -34.03 -21.31 10.21
CA VAL A 450 -34.05 -21.26 8.74
C VAL A 450 -34.15 -22.66 8.13
N ASP A 451 -33.41 -23.62 8.65
CA ASP A 451 -33.48 -25.02 8.18
C ASP A 451 -34.88 -25.57 8.38
N ARG A 452 -35.47 -25.42 9.59
CA ARG A 452 -36.84 -25.83 9.87
C ARG A 452 -37.89 -25.15 8.99
N PHE A 453 -37.73 -23.84 8.74
CA PHE A 453 -38.61 -23.12 7.84
C PHE A 453 -38.61 -23.75 6.45
N PHE A 454 -37.48 -24.12 5.92
CA PHE A 454 -37.41 -24.73 4.60
C PHE A 454 -37.85 -26.21 4.55
N ASP A 455 -37.82 -26.90 5.67
CA ASP A 455 -38.30 -28.28 5.78
C ASP A 455 -39.86 -28.33 5.88
N ASP A 456 -40.46 -27.40 6.63
CA ASP A 456 -41.87 -27.45 6.99
C ASP A 456 -42.72 -26.53 6.12
N VAL A 457 -42.15 -25.51 5.42
CA VAL A 457 -42.88 -24.44 4.76
C VAL A 457 -42.66 -24.43 3.24
N MET A 458 -43.75 -24.58 2.48
CA MET A 458 -43.75 -24.39 1.02
C MET A 458 -43.83 -22.89 0.72
N VAL A 459 -42.70 -22.25 0.43
CA VAL A 459 -42.61 -20.80 0.20
C VAL A 459 -43.56 -20.31 -0.88
N MET A 460 -43.63 -21.04 -2.00
CA MET A 460 -44.53 -20.71 -3.15
C MET A 460 -45.93 -21.29 -2.94
N ALA A 461 -46.62 -20.81 -1.91
CA ALA A 461 -48.02 -21.21 -1.62
C ALA A 461 -48.95 -20.81 -2.75
N GLU A 462 -50.06 -21.54 -2.88
CA GLU A 462 -51.15 -21.23 -3.85
C GLU A 462 -51.84 -19.94 -3.49
N ASP A 463 -52.09 -19.71 -2.19
CA ASP A 463 -52.64 -18.47 -1.68
C ASP A 463 -51.64 -17.32 -1.86
N ASP A 464 -52.04 -16.29 -2.61
CA ASP A 464 -51.24 -15.12 -2.93
C ASP A 464 -50.81 -14.34 -1.69
N ALA A 465 -51.71 -14.17 -0.69
CA ALA A 465 -51.42 -13.41 0.52
C ALA A 465 -50.37 -14.13 1.38
N VAL A 466 -50.49 -15.45 1.53
CA VAL A 466 -49.54 -16.29 2.25
C VAL A 466 -48.18 -16.30 1.53
N ARG A 467 -48.20 -16.44 0.22
CA ARG A 467 -46.95 -16.42 -0.60
C ARG A 467 -46.22 -15.11 -0.45
N VAL A 468 -46.92 -13.96 -0.59
CA VAL A 468 -46.32 -12.63 -0.43
C VAL A 468 -45.77 -12.44 0.97
N ASN A 469 -46.46 -12.90 2.01
CA ASN A 469 -46.00 -12.83 3.40
C ASN A 469 -44.71 -13.66 3.63
N ARG A 470 -44.62 -14.88 3.09
CA ARG A 470 -43.42 -15.73 3.15
C ARG A 470 -42.25 -15.10 2.44
N LEU A 471 -42.46 -14.51 1.26
CA LEU A 471 -41.41 -13.77 0.54
C LEU A 471 -40.97 -12.51 1.31
N ALA A 472 -41.90 -11.79 1.99
CA ALA A 472 -41.56 -10.66 2.84
C ALA A 472 -40.66 -11.08 4.02
N LEU A 473 -40.95 -12.23 4.66
CA LEU A 473 -40.11 -12.79 5.73
C LEU A 473 -38.71 -13.12 5.24
N LEU A 474 -38.55 -13.78 4.08
CA LEU A 474 -37.26 -14.09 3.49
C LEU A 474 -36.50 -12.82 3.05
N THR A 475 -37.21 -11.82 2.54
CA THR A 475 -36.60 -10.53 2.16
C THR A 475 -36.03 -9.83 3.39
N ARG A 476 -36.75 -9.82 4.50
CA ARG A 476 -36.28 -9.23 5.77
C ARG A 476 -35.08 -10.00 6.34
N LEU A 477 -35.12 -11.34 6.28
CA LEU A 477 -34.00 -12.19 6.69
C LEU A 477 -32.77 -11.91 5.85
N ARG A 478 -32.89 -11.86 4.51
CA ARG A 478 -31.78 -11.51 3.61
C ARG A 478 -31.20 -10.13 3.90
N ALA A 479 -32.05 -9.14 4.14
CA ALA A 479 -31.63 -7.78 4.50
C ALA A 479 -30.78 -7.76 5.78
N LEU A 480 -31.09 -8.63 6.76
CA LEU A 480 -30.30 -8.76 7.98
C LEU A 480 -28.91 -9.33 7.68
N PHE A 481 -28.78 -10.37 6.87
CA PHE A 481 -27.49 -10.92 6.45
C PHE A 481 -26.66 -9.89 5.67
N LEU A 482 -27.28 -9.12 4.79
CA LEU A 482 -26.60 -8.09 3.98
C LEU A 482 -26.05 -6.92 4.81
N LYS A 483 -26.44 -6.76 6.07
CA LYS A 483 -25.76 -5.83 6.98
C LYS A 483 -24.30 -6.23 7.21
N LEU A 484 -24.00 -7.50 7.22
CA LEU A 484 -22.63 -8.03 7.33
C LEU A 484 -22.01 -8.28 5.96
N ALA A 485 -22.65 -9.14 5.15
CA ALA A 485 -22.14 -9.56 3.85
C ALA A 485 -23.20 -10.32 3.05
N ASP A 486 -22.98 -10.49 1.75
CA ASP A 486 -23.78 -11.44 0.94
C ASP A 486 -23.23 -12.86 1.08
N ILE A 487 -23.58 -13.52 2.20
CA ILE A 487 -23.15 -14.89 2.53
C ILE A 487 -23.55 -15.92 1.46
N SER A 488 -24.49 -15.61 0.58
CA SER A 488 -24.88 -16.52 -0.53
C SER A 488 -23.76 -16.72 -1.58
N ARG A 489 -22.68 -15.95 -1.48
CA ARG A 489 -21.50 -16.04 -2.37
C ARG A 489 -20.38 -16.94 -1.85
N LEU A 490 -20.49 -17.42 -0.61
CA LEU A 490 -19.50 -18.31 0.03
C LEU A 490 -19.56 -19.77 -0.49
#